data_8128913bcc2680f705373157787ac578
#
_entry.id   8128913bcc2680f705373157787ac578
#
_cell.length_a   1.000
_cell.length_b   1.000
_cell.length_c   1.000
_cell.angle_alpha   90.00
_cell.angle_beta   90.00
_cell.angle_gamma   90.00
#
_symmetry.space_group_name_H-M   'P 1'
#
loop_
_entity.id
_entity.type
_entity.pdbx_description
1 polymer ?
#
loop_
_entity_poly.entity_id
_entity_poly.type
_entity_poly.pdbx_seq_one_letter_code
_entity_poly.pdbx_strand_id
1 'polypeptide(L)'
;GPMLCRDIMVTEIPTVEFGTDIEAAWSLLHTQLLRALPVLDRTGRVIGIVTRNDFLKGFDLTPYASFQQRFKNFIHKMGFLHSGKPEAVGQIMSDKVASISADEPIASLIPLMAQQLHKQVPIVDNQNRLVGIVYSNTLIAALYNRTIYGDSV
;
A
#
# COMPACT_ATOMS: atom_id res chain seq x y z
N GLY A 1 -6.44 7.16 -28.86
CA GLY A 1 -5.13 6.70 -28.35
C GLY A 1 -5.25 5.68 -27.23
N PRO A 2 -4.12 5.22 -26.71
CA PRO A 2 -4.15 4.27 -25.61
C PRO A 2 -4.73 4.91 -24.35
N MET A 3 -5.43 4.09 -23.57
CA MET A 3 -5.93 4.50 -22.27
C MET A 3 -4.77 4.61 -21.29
N LEU A 4 -4.71 5.72 -20.57
CA LEU A 4 -3.64 5.99 -19.62
C LEU A 4 -4.10 5.64 -18.19
N CYS A 5 -3.13 5.46 -17.31
CA CYS A 5 -3.43 5.17 -15.91
C CYS A 5 -4.33 6.25 -15.29
N ARG A 6 -4.13 7.53 -15.67
CA ARG A 6 -5.00 8.62 -15.19
C ARG A 6 -6.48 8.42 -15.54
N ASP A 7 -6.77 7.67 -16.61
CA ASP A 7 -8.14 7.50 -17.09
C ASP A 7 -8.93 6.50 -16.27
N ILE A 8 -8.26 5.63 -15.52
CA ILE A 8 -8.91 4.57 -14.73
C ILE A 8 -8.62 4.65 -13.23
N MET A 9 -7.74 5.54 -12.80
CA MET A 9 -7.35 5.63 -11.40
C MET A 9 -8.48 6.23 -10.53
N VAL A 10 -8.52 5.78 -9.28
CA VAL A 10 -9.35 6.38 -8.23
C VAL A 10 -8.56 7.53 -7.62
N THR A 11 -9.16 8.71 -7.50
CA THR A 11 -8.47 9.91 -7.02
C THR A 11 -8.81 10.29 -5.58
N GLU A 12 -9.99 9.90 -5.09
CA GLU A 12 -10.37 10.15 -3.70
C GLU A 12 -9.91 8.97 -2.84
N ILE A 13 -8.68 9.09 -2.31
CA ILE A 13 -8.05 8.01 -1.57
C ILE A 13 -7.67 8.53 -0.19
N PRO A 14 -8.14 7.90 0.88
CA PRO A 14 -7.60 8.14 2.19
C PRO A 14 -6.13 7.74 2.25
N THR A 15 -5.30 8.59 2.84
CA THR A 15 -3.87 8.37 2.99
C THR A 15 -3.48 8.56 4.43
N VAL A 16 -2.31 8.04 4.79
CA VAL A 16 -1.74 8.21 6.12
C VAL A 16 -0.29 8.65 5.99
N GLU A 17 0.29 9.07 7.10
CA GLU A 17 1.70 9.44 7.17
C GLU A 17 2.49 8.37 7.92
N PHE A 18 3.82 8.45 7.84
CA PHE A 18 4.72 7.53 8.53
C PHE A 18 4.41 7.45 10.04
N GLY A 19 4.15 8.59 10.66
CA GLY A 19 3.89 8.67 12.10
C GLY A 19 2.45 8.45 12.52
N THR A 20 1.55 8.17 11.58
CA THR A 20 0.15 7.93 11.91
C THR A 20 0.03 6.75 12.86
N ASP A 21 -0.78 6.90 13.92
CA ASP A 21 -1.05 5.84 14.87
C ASP A 21 -1.68 4.62 14.18
N ILE A 22 -1.21 3.43 14.54
CA ILE A 22 -1.65 2.18 13.91
C ILE A 22 -3.15 1.96 14.13
N GLU A 23 -3.66 2.23 15.33
CA GLU A 23 -5.08 2.04 15.60
C GLU A 23 -5.94 3.00 14.79
N ALA A 24 -5.48 4.23 14.60
CA ALA A 24 -6.17 5.21 13.76
C ALA A 24 -6.18 4.76 12.30
N ALA A 25 -5.06 4.26 11.80
CA ALA A 25 -4.97 3.73 10.43
C ALA A 25 -5.85 2.52 10.23
N TRP A 26 -5.86 1.60 11.20
CA TRP A 26 -6.75 0.43 11.15
C TRP A 26 -8.22 0.85 11.11
N SER A 27 -8.61 1.80 11.98
CA SER A 27 -9.98 2.30 12.01
C SER A 27 -10.40 2.88 10.66
N LEU A 28 -9.52 3.67 10.05
CA LEU A 28 -9.77 4.27 8.73
C LEU A 28 -9.96 3.18 7.67
N LEU A 29 -9.07 2.22 7.61
CA LEU A 29 -9.09 1.13 6.64
C LEU A 29 -10.33 0.25 6.83
N HIS A 30 -10.68 -0.04 8.09
CA HIS A 30 -11.80 -0.91 8.42
C HIS A 30 -13.16 -0.25 8.18
N THR A 31 -13.34 0.99 8.66
CA THR A 31 -14.64 1.66 8.56
C THR A 31 -14.98 2.05 7.13
N GLN A 32 -14.00 2.35 6.30
CA GLN A 32 -14.20 2.70 4.90
C GLN A 32 -14.05 1.51 3.96
N LEU A 33 -13.87 0.30 4.49
CA LEU A 33 -13.75 -0.93 3.72
C LEU A 33 -12.65 -0.84 2.65
N LEU A 34 -11.52 -0.25 3.02
CA LEU A 34 -10.39 -0.06 2.11
C LEU A 34 -9.53 -1.32 2.05
N ARG A 35 -8.82 -1.49 0.95
CA ARG A 35 -7.87 -2.60 0.76
C ARG A 35 -6.47 -2.24 1.20
N ALA A 36 -6.12 -0.96 1.07
CA ALA A 36 -4.79 -0.46 1.37
C ALA A 36 -4.85 1.03 1.64
N LEU A 37 -3.83 1.52 2.35
CA LEU A 37 -3.63 2.94 2.58
C LEU A 37 -2.25 3.32 2.09
N PRO A 38 -2.14 4.22 1.10
CA PRO A 38 -0.85 4.79 0.76
C PRO A 38 -0.30 5.61 1.93
N VAL A 39 1.01 5.49 2.15
CA VAL A 39 1.72 6.23 3.17
C VAL A 39 2.51 7.32 2.47
N LEU A 40 2.28 8.57 2.86
CA LEU A 40 2.88 9.73 2.21
C LEU A 40 3.82 10.44 3.17
N ASP A 41 4.83 11.10 2.62
CA ASP A 41 5.60 12.09 3.36
C ASP A 41 4.86 13.44 3.36
N ARG A 42 5.46 14.46 3.99
CA ARG A 42 4.83 15.78 4.11
C ARG A 42 4.64 16.50 2.78
N THR A 43 5.34 16.07 1.73
CA THR A 43 5.23 16.67 0.40
C THR A 43 4.21 15.95 -0.49
N GLY A 44 3.59 14.89 0.01
CA GLY A 44 2.64 14.08 -0.75
C GLY A 44 3.26 12.97 -1.55
N ARG A 45 4.56 12.70 -1.36
CA ARG A 45 5.26 11.61 -2.04
C ARG A 45 4.96 10.29 -1.37
N VAL A 46 4.79 9.25 -2.19
CA VAL A 46 4.53 7.90 -1.71
C VAL A 46 5.81 7.30 -1.15
N ILE A 47 5.79 6.95 0.13
CA ILE A 47 6.92 6.32 0.82
C ILE A 47 6.63 4.89 1.23
N GLY A 48 5.39 4.45 1.16
CA GLY A 48 5.01 3.11 1.54
C GLY A 48 3.55 2.85 1.27
N ILE A 49 3.14 1.63 1.59
CA ILE A 49 1.75 1.22 1.52
C ILE A 49 1.47 0.28 2.70
N VAL A 50 0.28 0.39 3.27
CA VAL A 50 -0.16 -0.47 4.37
C VAL A 50 -1.40 -1.23 3.90
N THR A 51 -1.40 -2.55 4.11
CA THR A 51 -2.53 -3.42 3.80
C THR A 51 -3.03 -4.07 5.07
N ARG A 52 -4.18 -4.77 5.00
CA ARG A 52 -4.79 -5.41 6.18
C ARG A 52 -3.82 -6.34 6.89
N ASN A 53 -3.07 -7.15 6.14
CA ASN A 53 -2.17 -8.12 6.75
C ASN A 53 -1.00 -7.47 7.49
N ASP A 54 -0.62 -6.25 7.12
CA ASP A 54 0.45 -5.55 7.82
C ASP A 54 0.12 -5.29 9.29
N PHE A 55 -1.16 -5.13 9.62
CA PHE A 55 -1.59 -4.91 11.00
C PHE A 55 -1.36 -6.13 11.89
N LEU A 56 -1.18 -7.30 11.31
CA LEU A 56 -0.84 -8.52 12.07
C LEU A 56 0.58 -8.51 12.60
N LYS A 57 1.45 -7.67 12.06
CA LYS A 57 2.86 -7.60 12.48
C LYS A 57 3.03 -7.26 13.95
N GLY A 58 2.08 -6.50 14.51
CA GLY A 58 2.08 -6.18 15.93
C GLY A 58 1.72 -7.34 16.84
N PHE A 59 1.22 -8.43 16.29
CA PHE A 59 0.74 -9.59 17.03
C PHE A 59 1.53 -10.85 16.72
N ASP A 60 2.70 -10.70 16.08
CA ASP A 60 3.52 -11.85 15.75
C ASP A 60 4.14 -12.42 17.01
N LEU A 61 3.54 -13.49 17.50
CA LEU A 61 3.97 -14.24 18.67
C LEU A 61 4.69 -15.53 18.27
N THR A 62 5.42 -15.50 17.17
CA THR A 62 6.08 -16.68 16.63
C THR A 62 6.84 -17.43 17.71
N PRO A 63 6.44 -18.67 18.06
CA PRO A 63 7.11 -19.41 19.14
C PRO A 63 8.54 -19.78 18.79
N TYR A 64 8.93 -19.66 17.54
CA TYR A 64 10.26 -19.96 17.04
C TYR A 64 11.07 -18.69 16.78
N ALA A 65 10.71 -17.58 17.41
CA ALA A 65 11.49 -16.36 17.34
C ALA A 65 12.95 -16.67 17.72
N SER A 66 13.91 -16.05 17.02
CA SER A 66 15.31 -16.19 17.30
C SER A 66 15.62 -15.82 18.76
N PHE A 67 16.74 -16.33 19.29
CA PHE A 67 17.18 -15.95 20.62
C PHE A 67 17.26 -14.43 20.79
N GLN A 68 17.77 -13.73 19.78
CA GLN A 68 17.87 -12.27 19.81
C GLN A 68 16.49 -11.62 19.96
N GLN A 69 15.50 -12.13 19.28
CA GLN A 69 14.14 -11.59 19.38
C GLN A 69 13.51 -11.91 20.73
N ARG A 70 13.73 -13.12 21.24
CA ARG A 70 13.28 -13.49 22.59
C ARG A 70 13.92 -12.61 23.65
N PHE A 71 15.21 -12.32 23.49
CA PHE A 71 15.93 -11.46 24.40
C PHE A 71 15.39 -10.04 24.37
N LYS A 72 15.10 -9.50 23.18
CA LYS A 72 14.46 -8.18 23.04
C LYS A 72 13.12 -8.15 23.76
N ASN A 73 12.29 -9.17 23.55
CA ASN A 73 10.97 -9.26 24.20
C ASN A 73 11.11 -9.32 25.73
N PHE A 74 12.10 -10.05 26.22
CA PHE A 74 12.40 -10.13 27.65
C PHE A 74 12.76 -8.76 28.21
N ILE A 75 13.63 -8.04 27.51
CA ILE A 75 14.05 -6.69 27.94
C ILE A 75 12.88 -5.73 27.93
N HIS A 76 11.99 -5.81 26.93
CA HIS A 76 10.78 -5.01 26.89
C HIS A 76 9.88 -5.26 28.09
N LYS A 77 9.70 -6.52 28.47
CA LYS A 77 8.92 -6.87 29.65
C LYS A 77 9.51 -6.30 30.92
N MET A 78 10.82 -6.13 30.97
CA MET A 78 11.50 -5.53 32.11
C MET A 78 11.50 -4.00 32.11
N GLY A 79 10.93 -3.38 31.08
CA GLY A 79 10.81 -1.93 31.01
C GLY A 79 12.07 -1.19 30.62
N PHE A 80 13.10 -1.88 30.14
CA PHE A 80 14.36 -1.25 29.72
C PHE A 80 14.30 -0.64 28.34
N LEU A 81 13.37 -1.09 27.49
CA LEU A 81 13.17 -0.58 26.15
C LEU A 81 11.69 -0.25 25.96
N HIS A 82 11.39 0.56 24.95
CA HIS A 82 10.01 0.80 24.56
C HIS A 82 9.36 -0.53 24.16
N SER A 83 8.02 -0.58 24.26
CA SER A 83 7.25 -1.73 23.85
C SER A 83 7.69 -2.21 22.47
N GLY A 84 7.91 -3.53 22.30
CA GLY A 84 8.19 -4.12 21.00
C GLY A 84 7.02 -4.09 20.05
N LYS A 85 5.86 -3.65 20.55
CA LYS A 85 4.65 -3.52 19.75
C LYS A 85 4.75 -2.25 18.89
N PRO A 86 4.55 -2.35 17.57
CA PRO A 86 4.57 -1.17 16.71
C PRO A 86 3.47 -0.19 17.12
N GLU A 87 3.76 1.09 17.04
CA GLU A 87 2.83 2.16 17.38
C GLU A 87 2.46 3.01 16.16
N ALA A 88 3.35 3.11 15.19
CA ALA A 88 3.17 3.97 14.02
C ALA A 88 3.15 3.15 12.72
N VAL A 89 2.40 3.65 11.77
CA VAL A 89 2.22 3.04 10.44
C VAL A 89 3.55 2.73 9.77
N GLY A 90 4.53 3.64 9.88
CA GLY A 90 5.84 3.45 9.27
C GLY A 90 6.55 2.18 9.72
N GLN A 91 6.20 1.66 10.91
CA GLN A 91 6.80 0.44 11.46
C GLN A 91 6.21 -0.84 10.88
N ILE A 92 5.03 -0.76 10.24
CA ILE A 92 4.35 -1.93 9.67
C ILE A 92 4.18 -1.85 8.16
N MET A 93 4.34 -0.67 7.55
CA MET A 93 4.15 -0.50 6.11
C MET A 93 5.17 -1.29 5.31
N SER A 94 4.83 -1.60 4.06
CA SER A 94 5.80 -2.02 3.06
C SER A 94 6.36 -0.76 2.39
N ASP A 95 7.70 -0.65 2.32
CA ASP A 95 8.38 0.43 1.61
C ASP A 95 8.71 0.07 0.16
N LYS A 96 8.43 -1.17 -0.23
CA LYS A 96 8.63 -1.64 -1.60
C LYS A 96 7.35 -1.39 -2.40
N VAL A 97 7.17 -0.14 -2.79
CA VAL A 97 5.96 0.29 -3.49
C VAL A 97 6.21 0.31 -4.99
N ALA A 98 5.35 -0.41 -5.73
CA ALA A 98 5.37 -0.39 -7.18
C ALA A 98 4.46 0.73 -7.67
N SER A 99 4.94 1.97 -7.69
CA SER A 99 4.19 3.10 -8.22
C SER A 99 4.47 3.28 -9.71
N ILE A 100 3.53 3.92 -10.41
CA ILE A 100 3.66 4.17 -11.85
C ILE A 100 3.12 5.56 -12.17
N SER A 101 3.63 6.16 -13.24
CA SER A 101 3.19 7.50 -13.68
C SER A 101 1.77 7.48 -14.23
N ALA A 102 1.03 8.55 -13.94
CA ALA A 102 -0.30 8.76 -14.48
C ALA A 102 -0.33 8.82 -16.02
N ASP A 103 0.79 9.15 -16.63
CA ASP A 103 0.93 9.25 -18.09
C ASP A 103 1.25 7.92 -18.77
N GLU A 104 1.51 6.89 -18.01
CA GLU A 104 1.76 5.56 -18.56
C GLU A 104 0.47 4.91 -19.06
N PRO A 105 0.54 4.14 -20.18
CA PRO A 105 -0.62 3.39 -20.63
C PRO A 105 -0.99 2.30 -19.62
N ILE A 106 -2.27 1.95 -19.56
CA ILE A 106 -2.74 0.93 -18.60
C ILE A 106 -2.07 -0.42 -18.82
N ALA A 107 -1.60 -0.71 -20.04
CA ALA A 107 -0.88 -1.95 -20.32
C ALA A 107 0.39 -2.09 -19.47
N SER A 108 1.00 -0.99 -19.06
CA SER A 108 2.19 -0.99 -18.20
C SER A 108 1.90 -1.50 -16.79
N LEU A 109 0.62 -1.54 -16.38
CA LEU A 109 0.22 -2.11 -15.09
C LEU A 109 0.20 -3.64 -15.11
N ILE A 110 0.14 -4.27 -16.28
CA ILE A 110 0.00 -5.71 -16.37
C ILE A 110 1.16 -6.46 -15.71
N PRO A 111 2.44 -6.14 -16.00
CA PRO A 111 3.53 -6.83 -15.30
C PRO A 111 3.48 -6.68 -13.79
N LEU A 112 3.10 -5.49 -13.30
CA LEU A 112 3.04 -5.22 -11.87
C LEU A 112 1.96 -6.05 -11.19
N MET A 113 0.82 -6.23 -11.84
CA MET A 113 -0.33 -6.90 -11.24
C MET A 113 -0.38 -8.39 -11.53
N ALA A 114 0.02 -8.80 -12.74
CA ALA A 114 -0.05 -10.21 -13.16
C ALA A 114 1.19 -11.00 -12.76
N GLN A 115 2.37 -10.40 -12.85
CA GLN A 115 3.64 -11.10 -12.59
C GLN A 115 4.13 -10.87 -11.16
N GLN A 116 4.07 -9.62 -10.68
CA GLN A 116 4.53 -9.25 -9.34
C GLN A 116 3.43 -9.32 -8.28
N LEU A 117 2.20 -9.64 -8.68
CA LEU A 117 1.04 -9.88 -7.82
C LEU A 117 0.64 -8.68 -6.94
N HIS A 118 0.91 -7.47 -7.39
CA HIS A 118 0.39 -6.27 -6.71
C HIS A 118 -1.11 -6.14 -6.99
N LYS A 119 -1.90 -6.04 -5.93
CA LYS A 119 -3.36 -5.90 -6.04
C LYS A 119 -3.81 -4.46 -6.18
N GLN A 120 -2.97 -3.53 -5.81
CA GLN A 120 -3.16 -2.10 -5.94
C GLN A 120 -1.82 -1.44 -6.28
N VAL A 121 -1.87 -0.46 -7.17
CA VAL A 121 -0.68 0.27 -7.61
C VAL A 121 -0.95 1.77 -7.47
N PRO A 122 -0.18 2.47 -6.62
CA PRO A 122 -0.26 3.93 -6.55
C PRO A 122 0.17 4.56 -7.86
N ILE A 123 -0.59 5.57 -8.26
CA ILE A 123 -0.32 6.35 -9.46
C ILE A 123 0.24 7.71 -9.02
N VAL A 124 1.35 8.10 -9.63
CA VAL A 124 2.12 9.27 -9.20
C VAL A 124 2.35 10.24 -10.35
N ASP A 125 2.67 11.49 -9.99
CA ASP A 125 3.12 12.50 -10.93
C ASP A 125 4.64 12.44 -11.10
N ASN A 126 5.21 13.42 -11.83
CA ASN A 126 6.63 13.49 -12.11
C ASN A 126 7.52 13.70 -10.88
N GLN A 127 6.91 14.10 -9.76
CA GLN A 127 7.61 14.32 -8.50
C GLN A 127 7.35 13.22 -7.48
N ASN A 128 6.83 12.09 -7.94
CA ASN A 128 6.46 10.95 -7.09
C ASN A 128 5.34 11.26 -6.09
N ARG A 129 4.55 12.28 -6.35
CA ARG A 129 3.39 12.61 -5.53
C ARG A 129 2.21 11.76 -5.94
N LEU A 130 1.45 11.30 -4.96
CA LEU A 130 0.28 10.47 -5.20
C LEU A 130 -0.81 11.28 -5.90
N VAL A 131 -1.31 10.78 -7.02
CA VAL A 131 -2.44 11.38 -7.74
C VAL A 131 -3.62 10.43 -7.85
N GLY A 132 -3.42 9.14 -7.65
CA GLY A 132 -4.48 8.15 -7.72
C GLY A 132 -3.99 6.77 -7.31
N ILE A 133 -4.89 5.80 -7.41
CA ILE A 133 -4.57 4.39 -7.20
C ILE A 133 -5.38 3.56 -8.19
N VAL A 134 -4.78 2.50 -8.71
CA VAL A 134 -5.48 1.53 -9.56
C VAL A 134 -5.51 0.20 -8.82
N TYR A 135 -6.70 -0.37 -8.71
CA TYR A 135 -6.92 -1.72 -8.20
C TYR A 135 -6.95 -2.71 -9.35
N SER A 136 -6.54 -3.95 -9.08
CA SER A 136 -6.51 -4.98 -10.12
C SER A 136 -7.86 -5.18 -10.79
N ASN A 137 -8.95 -5.12 -10.03
CA ASN A 137 -10.29 -5.25 -10.60
C ASN A 137 -10.61 -4.14 -11.61
N THR A 138 -10.16 -2.92 -11.34
CA THR A 138 -10.36 -1.79 -12.25
C THR A 138 -9.59 -2.00 -13.56
N LEU A 139 -8.35 -2.47 -13.46
CA LEU A 139 -7.54 -2.77 -14.65
C LEU A 139 -8.18 -3.88 -15.48
N ILE A 140 -8.59 -4.96 -14.83
CA ILE A 140 -9.23 -6.08 -15.51
C ILE A 140 -10.48 -5.61 -16.26
N ALA A 141 -11.34 -4.85 -15.60
CA ALA A 141 -12.55 -4.32 -16.23
C ALA A 141 -12.22 -3.43 -17.43
N ALA A 142 -11.22 -2.57 -17.31
CA ALA A 142 -10.82 -1.68 -18.41
C ALA A 142 -10.32 -2.48 -19.62
N LEU A 143 -9.50 -3.52 -19.37
CA LEU A 143 -8.98 -4.35 -20.45
C LEU A 143 -10.06 -5.14 -21.17
N TYR A 144 -10.97 -5.77 -20.43
CA TYR A 144 -12.03 -6.56 -21.02
C TYR A 144 -13.07 -5.70 -21.72
N ASN A 145 -13.42 -4.56 -21.14
CA ASN A 145 -14.38 -3.64 -21.77
C ASN A 145 -13.86 -3.13 -23.10
N ARG A 146 -12.56 -2.78 -23.17
CA ARG A 146 -11.97 -2.32 -24.42
C ARG A 146 -11.92 -3.45 -25.46
N THR A 147 -11.63 -4.66 -25.04
CA THR A 147 -11.64 -5.82 -25.92
C THR A 147 -13.04 -6.08 -26.48
N ILE A 148 -14.07 -6.00 -25.63
CA ILE A 148 -15.45 -6.23 -26.03
C ILE A 148 -15.94 -5.17 -27.02
N TYR A 149 -15.56 -3.90 -26.81
CA TYR A 149 -15.99 -2.80 -27.65
C TYR A 149 -15.04 -2.51 -28.81
N GLY A 150 -14.00 -3.33 -29.01
CA GLY A 150 -13.12 -3.21 -30.15
C GLY A 150 -12.07 -2.10 -30.05
N ASP A 151 -11.96 -1.41 -28.92
CA ASP A 151 -10.92 -0.39 -28.73
C ASP A 151 -9.58 -1.04 -28.43
N SER A 152 -8.50 -0.45 -28.91
CA SER A 152 -7.14 -0.88 -28.53
C SER A 152 -6.74 -0.32 -27.19
N VAL A 153 -6.02 -1.10 -26.45
CA VAL A 153 -5.47 -0.69 -25.14
C VAL A 153 -4.23 0.16 -25.30
#